data_e4d2af02f3c5745be1de84ced0bd4bbd
#
_entry.id   e4d2af02f3c5745be1de84ced0bd4bbd
#
_cell.length_a   1.000
_cell.length_b   1.000
_cell.length_c   1.000
_cell.angle_alpha   90.00
_cell.angle_beta   90.00
_cell.angle_gamma   90.00
#
_symmetry.space_group_name_H-M   'P 1'
#
loop_
_entity.id
_entity.type
_entity.pdbx_description
1 polymer ?
#
loop_
_entity_poly.entity_id
_entity_poly.type
_entity_poly.pdbx_seq_one_letter_code
_entity_poly.pdbx_strand_id
1 'polypeptide(L)'
;VLSASYDPDKASNLLLGLVSLRIGRYRQELRDHLAEQLNPDRSLCALLYFSALYHDSGKPACLQVDAEQRTRFLGHDHESERLVALRAGELRLSNQEIERLRLVTRHHMRPFLLGQMDVAPTRRAIYRFFRDTGPAGVDICILSLADMLATYGATLQQDVWAHHLDVIRCLLEAWWEHPVEQISPPALINGHELMAELDLPPGPLIGRLLEAIREAQAV
;
A
#
# COMPACT_ATOMS: atom_id res chain seq x y z
N VAL A 1 10.72 -4.48 11.75
CA VAL A 1 9.51 -3.73 12.10
C VAL A 1 8.69 -4.49 13.15
N LEU A 2 8.17 -5.69 12.84
CA LEU A 2 7.29 -6.45 13.75
C LEU A 2 7.95 -6.90 15.05
N SER A 3 9.26 -7.11 15.05
CA SER A 3 10.07 -7.47 16.23
C SER A 3 10.78 -6.27 16.85
N ALA A 4 10.49 -5.05 16.40
CA ALA A 4 11.13 -3.85 16.92
C ALA A 4 10.91 -3.73 18.43
N SER A 5 11.99 -3.71 19.18
CA SER A 5 12.01 -3.41 20.61
C SER A 5 12.88 -2.17 20.81
N TYR A 6 12.47 -1.31 21.72
CA TYR A 6 13.25 -0.13 22.08
C TYR A 6 14.31 -0.51 23.11
N ASP A 7 15.56 -0.30 22.77
CA ASP A 7 16.70 -0.37 23.68
C ASP A 7 17.38 1.01 23.69
N PRO A 8 17.24 1.79 24.77
CA PRO A 8 17.71 3.18 24.81
C PRO A 8 19.24 3.31 24.67
N ASP A 9 20.00 2.25 24.93
CA ASP A 9 21.45 2.28 24.90
C ASP A 9 22.05 2.08 23.49
N LYS A 10 21.20 1.83 22.48
CA LYS A 10 21.65 1.65 21.09
C LYS A 10 21.13 2.74 20.18
N ALA A 11 22.01 3.61 19.69
CA ALA A 11 21.65 4.70 18.76
C ALA A 11 20.92 4.20 17.48
N SER A 12 21.23 2.97 17.01
CA SER A 12 20.51 2.32 15.92
C SER A 12 19.05 1.99 16.24
N ASN A 13 18.64 2.09 17.51
CA ASN A 13 17.30 1.74 17.96
C ASN A 13 16.30 2.92 17.93
N LEU A 14 16.76 4.15 17.68
CA LEU A 14 15.86 5.31 17.65
C LEU A 14 14.79 5.16 16.56
N LEU A 15 15.18 4.78 15.34
CA LEU A 15 14.26 4.56 14.23
C LEU A 15 13.28 3.42 14.52
N LEU A 16 13.73 2.33 15.13
CA LEU A 16 12.87 1.21 15.56
C LEU A 16 11.99 1.58 16.77
N GLY A 17 12.49 2.43 17.66
CA GLY A 17 11.71 2.99 18.77
C GLY A 17 10.52 3.81 18.25
N LEU A 18 10.74 4.62 17.20
CA LEU A 18 9.66 5.37 16.55
C LEU A 18 8.62 4.44 15.90
N VAL A 19 9.02 3.31 15.31
CA VAL A 19 8.09 2.29 14.81
C VAL A 19 7.18 1.80 15.95
N SER A 20 7.78 1.43 17.10
CA SER A 20 7.02 0.96 18.25
C SER A 20 6.08 2.02 18.80
N LEU A 21 6.50 3.27 18.83
CA LEU A 21 5.72 4.40 19.33
C LEU A 21 4.52 4.73 18.40
N ARG A 22 4.73 4.76 17.08
CA ARG A 22 3.75 5.27 16.10
C ARG A 22 2.75 4.20 15.64
N ILE A 23 3.21 2.96 15.42
CA ILE A 23 2.39 1.87 14.87
C ILE A 23 2.39 0.61 15.73
N GLY A 24 3.07 0.63 16.87
CA GLY A 24 3.18 -0.55 17.75
C GLY A 24 1.84 -1.07 18.29
N ARG A 25 0.80 -0.24 18.33
CA ARG A 25 -0.56 -0.66 18.70
C ARG A 25 -1.17 -1.67 17.71
N TYR A 26 -0.75 -1.65 16.45
CA TYR A 26 -1.20 -2.59 15.41
C TYR A 26 -0.31 -3.84 15.28
N ARG A 27 0.55 -4.10 16.26
CA ARG A 27 1.52 -5.22 16.18
C ARG A 27 0.83 -6.57 16.06
N GLN A 28 -0.28 -6.77 16.76
CA GLN A 28 -1.01 -8.05 16.71
C GLN A 28 -1.75 -8.19 15.39
N GLU A 29 -2.46 -7.18 14.96
CA GLU A 29 -3.18 -7.13 13.69
C GLU A 29 -2.24 -7.37 12.50
N LEU A 30 -1.05 -6.75 12.52
CA LEU A 30 -0.01 -6.98 11.50
C LEU A 30 0.50 -8.43 11.50
N ARG A 31 0.67 -9.04 12.68
CA ARG A 31 1.09 -10.45 12.79
C ARG A 31 0.02 -11.39 12.25
N ASP A 32 -1.22 -11.16 12.64
CA ASP A 32 -2.36 -11.97 12.23
C ASP A 32 -2.55 -11.86 10.71
N HIS A 33 -2.51 -10.66 10.15
CA HIS A 33 -2.54 -10.40 8.71
C HIS A 33 -1.42 -11.17 7.97
N LEU A 34 -0.18 -11.10 8.44
CA LEU A 34 0.94 -11.78 7.78
C LEU A 34 0.91 -13.30 7.94
N ALA A 35 0.18 -13.82 8.94
CA ALA A 35 -0.04 -15.25 9.13
C ALA A 35 -1.16 -15.80 8.24
N GLU A 36 -2.03 -14.96 7.68
CA GLU A 36 -3.08 -15.37 6.74
C GLU A 36 -2.49 -16.09 5.53
N GLN A 37 -3.30 -16.96 4.94
CA GLN A 37 -2.93 -17.79 3.79
C GLN A 37 -3.97 -17.63 2.68
N LEU A 38 -3.52 -17.29 1.48
CA LEU A 38 -4.33 -17.33 0.25
C LEU A 38 -4.33 -18.72 -0.39
N ASN A 39 -3.38 -19.55 0.04
CA ASN A 39 -3.20 -20.95 -0.36
C ASN A 39 -2.61 -21.69 0.85
N PRO A 40 -2.99 -22.96 1.14
CA PRO A 40 -2.53 -23.72 2.32
C PRO A 40 -1.01 -23.76 2.53
N ASP A 41 -0.22 -23.58 1.48
CA ASP A 41 1.23 -23.75 1.55
C ASP A 41 2.01 -22.47 1.87
N ARG A 42 1.39 -21.28 1.75
CA ARG A 42 2.12 -20.01 1.83
C ARG A 42 1.34 -18.94 2.57
N SER A 43 1.99 -18.34 3.57
CA SER A 43 1.46 -17.17 4.28
C SER A 43 1.65 -15.87 3.49
N LEU A 44 0.88 -14.83 3.84
CA LEU A 44 1.08 -13.48 3.29
C LEU A 44 2.49 -12.95 3.61
N CYS A 45 3.09 -13.37 4.71
CA CYS A 45 4.48 -13.07 5.03
C CYS A 45 5.44 -13.58 3.93
N ALA A 46 5.26 -14.80 3.45
CA ALA A 46 6.08 -15.35 2.36
C ALA A 46 5.87 -14.58 1.04
N LEU A 47 4.63 -14.20 0.73
CA LEU A 47 4.31 -13.39 -0.45
C LEU A 47 4.89 -11.97 -0.33
N LEU A 48 4.90 -11.39 0.87
CA LEU A 48 5.52 -10.08 1.11
C LEU A 48 7.03 -10.11 0.87
N TYR A 49 7.75 -11.15 1.32
CA TYR A 49 9.16 -11.34 0.98
C TYR A 49 9.39 -11.47 -0.53
N PHE A 50 8.50 -12.20 -1.22
CA PHE A 50 8.58 -12.31 -2.68
C PHE A 50 8.34 -10.95 -3.36
N SER A 51 7.35 -10.18 -2.89
CA SER A 51 7.10 -8.80 -3.34
C SER A 51 8.31 -7.90 -3.10
N ALA A 52 8.93 -7.99 -1.93
CA ALA A 52 10.12 -7.22 -1.59
C ALA A 52 11.31 -7.52 -2.53
N LEU A 53 11.45 -8.75 -3.00
CA LEU A 53 12.47 -9.12 -3.98
C LEU A 53 12.19 -8.53 -5.37
N TYR A 54 10.92 -8.39 -5.74
CA TYR A 54 10.51 -8.02 -7.10
C TYR A 54 10.02 -6.57 -7.25
N HIS A 55 9.75 -5.82 -6.16
CA HIS A 55 9.10 -4.49 -6.25
C HIS A 55 9.82 -3.51 -7.17
N ASP A 56 11.13 -3.61 -7.25
CA ASP A 56 12.02 -2.74 -8.03
C ASP A 56 12.64 -3.42 -9.26
N SER A 57 12.27 -4.64 -9.58
CA SER A 57 12.86 -5.43 -10.67
C SER A 57 12.70 -4.80 -12.06
N GLY A 58 11.73 -3.89 -12.23
CA GLY A 58 11.52 -3.12 -13.46
C GLY A 58 12.47 -1.93 -13.66
N LYS A 59 13.22 -1.50 -12.63
CA LYS A 59 14.12 -0.33 -12.73
C LYS A 59 15.13 -0.43 -13.86
N PRO A 60 15.80 -1.57 -14.12
CA PRO A 60 16.77 -1.66 -15.23
C PRO A 60 16.15 -1.37 -16.60
N ALA A 61 14.91 -1.83 -16.85
CA ALA A 61 14.20 -1.60 -18.11
C ALA A 61 13.67 -0.16 -18.25
N CYS A 62 13.47 0.53 -17.14
CA CYS A 62 12.89 1.87 -17.10
C CYS A 62 13.94 2.96 -16.80
N LEU A 63 15.24 2.62 -16.88
CA LEU A 63 16.33 3.57 -16.64
C LEU A 63 16.31 4.71 -17.65
N GLN A 64 16.20 5.93 -17.19
CA GLN A 64 16.31 7.17 -17.97
C GLN A 64 17.21 8.17 -17.26
N VAL A 65 17.94 8.98 -18.04
CA VAL A 65 18.74 10.09 -17.52
C VAL A 65 18.15 11.36 -18.09
N ASP A 66 17.71 12.27 -17.23
CA ASP A 66 17.15 13.55 -17.65
C ASP A 66 18.22 14.56 -18.07
N ALA A 67 17.82 15.74 -18.58
CA ALA A 67 18.72 16.77 -19.04
C ALA A 67 19.66 17.30 -17.93
N GLU A 68 19.26 17.18 -16.67
CA GLU A 68 20.04 17.56 -15.49
C GLU A 68 20.91 16.41 -14.95
N GLN A 69 21.12 15.35 -15.75
CA GLN A 69 21.91 14.15 -15.39
C GLN A 69 21.36 13.37 -14.19
N ARG A 70 20.07 13.52 -13.87
CA ARG A 70 19.42 12.75 -12.79
C ARG A 70 18.85 11.45 -13.35
N THR A 71 19.14 10.36 -12.67
CA THR A 71 18.58 9.05 -12.98
C THR A 71 17.13 8.96 -12.55
N ARG A 72 16.25 8.48 -13.45
CA ARG A 72 14.83 8.25 -13.22
C ARG A 72 14.42 6.86 -13.69
N PHE A 73 13.38 6.32 -13.08
CA PHE A 73 12.82 4.98 -13.38
C PHE A 73 11.32 5.06 -13.58
N LEU A 74 10.85 5.97 -14.44
CA LEU A 74 9.41 6.19 -14.66
C LEU A 74 8.75 4.94 -15.22
N GLY A 75 7.69 4.46 -14.54
CA GLY A 75 6.94 3.27 -14.93
C GLY A 75 7.56 1.94 -14.48
N HIS A 76 8.63 1.96 -13.65
CA HIS A 76 9.23 0.73 -13.14
C HIS A 76 8.25 -0.11 -12.33
N ASP A 77 7.29 0.49 -11.68
CA ASP A 77 6.22 -0.15 -10.93
C ASP A 77 5.34 -1.04 -11.83
N HIS A 78 4.99 -0.58 -13.04
CA HIS A 78 4.26 -1.38 -14.04
C HIS A 78 5.12 -2.53 -14.57
N GLU A 79 6.39 -2.27 -14.87
CA GLU A 79 7.29 -3.31 -15.37
C GLU A 79 7.59 -4.35 -14.28
N SER A 80 7.78 -3.92 -13.02
CA SER A 80 7.93 -4.83 -11.89
C SER A 80 6.69 -5.69 -11.67
N GLU A 81 5.48 -5.11 -11.78
CA GLU A 81 4.21 -5.84 -11.74
C GLU A 81 4.17 -6.94 -12.81
N ARG A 82 4.54 -6.61 -14.05
CA ARG A 82 4.60 -7.58 -15.15
C ARG A 82 5.59 -8.71 -14.88
N LEU A 83 6.78 -8.38 -14.40
CA LEU A 83 7.84 -9.36 -14.11
C LEU A 83 7.47 -10.29 -12.95
N VAL A 84 6.91 -9.75 -11.85
CA VAL A 84 6.48 -10.58 -10.72
C VAL A 84 5.34 -11.52 -11.10
N ALA A 85 4.38 -11.06 -11.92
CA ALA A 85 3.27 -11.90 -12.39
C ALA A 85 3.76 -13.07 -13.26
N LEU A 86 4.68 -12.81 -14.19
CA LEU A 86 5.29 -13.86 -15.02
C LEU A 86 6.01 -14.89 -14.14
N ARG A 87 6.84 -14.43 -13.22
CA ARG A 87 7.61 -15.33 -12.34
C ARG A 87 6.72 -16.14 -11.42
N ALA A 88 5.69 -15.52 -10.85
CA ALA A 88 4.73 -16.21 -10.00
C ALA A 88 3.94 -17.27 -10.78
N GLY A 89 3.58 -17.00 -12.05
CA GLY A 89 2.95 -17.97 -12.94
C GLY A 89 3.86 -19.18 -13.24
N GLU A 90 5.15 -18.94 -13.55
CA GLU A 90 6.14 -20.00 -13.75
C GLU A 90 6.32 -20.89 -12.51
N LEU A 91 6.24 -20.28 -11.31
CA LEU A 91 6.31 -20.98 -10.02
C LEU A 91 4.98 -21.62 -9.63
N ARG A 92 3.95 -21.52 -10.47
CA ARG A 92 2.60 -22.08 -10.25
C ARG A 92 1.93 -21.58 -8.97
N LEU A 93 2.08 -20.29 -8.67
CA LEU A 93 1.29 -19.68 -7.63
C LEU A 93 -0.19 -19.60 -8.05
N SER A 94 -1.10 -19.58 -7.08
CA SER A 94 -2.53 -19.42 -7.35
C SER A 94 -2.84 -18.03 -7.91
N ASN A 95 -3.97 -17.87 -8.59
CA ASN A 95 -4.39 -16.57 -9.13
C ASN A 95 -4.54 -15.50 -8.04
N GLN A 96 -4.98 -15.88 -6.85
CA GLN A 96 -5.10 -14.95 -5.70
C GLN A 96 -3.73 -14.48 -5.21
N GLU A 97 -2.75 -15.37 -5.15
CA GLU A 97 -1.37 -15.03 -4.79
C GLU A 97 -0.72 -14.14 -5.86
N ILE A 98 -0.90 -14.48 -7.15
CA ILE A 98 -0.39 -13.65 -8.26
C ILE A 98 -0.99 -12.24 -8.19
N GLU A 99 -2.30 -12.13 -7.98
CA GLU A 99 -2.95 -10.82 -7.88
C GLU A 99 -2.46 -10.04 -6.66
N ARG A 100 -2.24 -10.68 -5.51
CA ARG A 100 -1.65 -10.05 -4.32
C ARG A 100 -0.26 -9.49 -4.63
N LEU A 101 0.61 -10.27 -5.27
CA LEU A 101 1.96 -9.85 -5.66
C LEU A 101 1.93 -8.67 -6.64
N ARG A 102 1.03 -8.71 -7.63
CA ARG A 102 0.82 -7.64 -8.60
C ARG A 102 0.44 -6.33 -7.91
N LEU A 103 -0.59 -6.36 -7.04
CA LEU A 103 -1.05 -5.18 -6.32
C LEU A 103 0.04 -4.58 -5.43
N VAL A 104 0.75 -5.42 -4.67
CA VAL A 104 1.84 -4.95 -3.80
C VAL A 104 2.95 -4.30 -4.63
N THR A 105 3.41 -4.98 -5.68
CA THR A 105 4.48 -4.49 -6.53
C THR A 105 4.07 -3.22 -7.30
N ARG A 106 2.86 -3.19 -7.84
CA ARG A 106 2.33 -2.07 -8.60
C ARG A 106 2.17 -0.80 -7.78
N HIS A 107 1.80 -0.93 -6.52
CA HIS A 107 1.42 0.20 -5.68
C HIS A 107 2.42 0.50 -4.55
N HIS A 108 3.61 -0.15 -4.53
CA HIS A 108 4.59 -0.01 -3.45
C HIS A 108 5.03 1.44 -3.18
N MET A 109 5.07 2.29 -4.20
CA MET A 109 5.46 3.70 -4.08
C MET A 109 4.38 4.59 -3.45
N ARG A 110 3.10 4.15 -3.36
CA ARG A 110 1.99 5.03 -2.97
C ARG A 110 2.10 5.61 -1.56
N PRO A 111 2.50 4.86 -0.52
CA PRO A 111 2.67 5.47 0.81
C PRO A 111 3.72 6.57 0.82
N PHE A 112 4.83 6.39 0.09
CA PHE A 112 5.85 7.42 -0.06
C PHE A 112 5.30 8.67 -0.76
N LEU A 113 4.54 8.50 -1.84
CA LEU A 113 3.91 9.61 -2.57
C LEU A 113 2.87 10.35 -1.72
N LEU A 114 2.11 9.63 -0.87
CA LEU A 114 1.18 10.24 0.08
C LEU A 114 1.90 11.08 1.15
N GLY A 115 3.14 10.72 1.49
CA GLY A 115 3.98 11.45 2.43
C GLY A 115 4.80 12.60 1.83
N GLN A 116 4.69 12.88 0.53
CA GLN A 116 5.41 14.02 -0.09
C GLN A 116 4.81 15.39 0.29
N MET A 117 3.59 15.42 0.80
CA MET A 117 2.97 16.64 1.32
C MET A 117 3.19 16.67 2.84
N ASP A 118 3.55 17.83 3.40
CA ASP A 118 3.77 18.03 4.84
C ASP A 118 2.46 17.96 5.68
N VAL A 119 1.45 17.29 5.16
CA VAL A 119 0.14 17.11 5.80
C VAL A 119 -0.26 15.63 5.77
N ALA A 120 -1.06 15.24 6.76
CA ALA A 120 -1.61 13.88 6.80
C ALA A 120 -2.44 13.58 5.52
N PRO A 121 -2.46 12.33 5.06
CA PRO A 121 -3.29 11.92 3.94
C PRO A 121 -4.76 12.28 4.16
N THR A 122 -5.39 12.87 3.17
CA THR A 122 -6.83 13.16 3.22
C THR A 122 -7.65 11.87 3.20
N ARG A 123 -8.86 11.88 3.76
CA ARG A 123 -9.78 10.73 3.70
C ARG A 123 -9.98 10.23 2.27
N ARG A 124 -10.13 11.15 1.31
CA ARG A 124 -10.21 10.81 -0.13
C ARG A 124 -8.97 10.06 -0.63
N ALA A 125 -7.77 10.45 -0.23
CA ALA A 125 -6.52 9.78 -0.61
C ALA A 125 -6.42 8.39 0.00
N ILE A 126 -6.86 8.21 1.25
CA ILE A 126 -6.95 6.92 1.96
C ILE A 126 -7.97 6.02 1.26
N TYR A 127 -9.17 6.52 0.96
CA TYR A 127 -10.19 5.80 0.21
C TYR A 127 -9.65 5.26 -1.12
N ARG A 128 -9.06 6.13 -1.94
CA ARG A 128 -8.47 5.76 -3.24
C ARG A 128 -7.36 4.73 -3.09
N PHE A 129 -6.55 4.84 -2.05
CA PHE A 129 -5.50 3.86 -1.77
C PHE A 129 -6.09 2.47 -1.56
N PHE A 130 -7.04 2.31 -0.66
CA PHE A 130 -7.64 1.01 -0.36
C PHE A 130 -8.64 0.52 -1.41
N ARG A 131 -9.33 1.41 -2.12
CA ARG A 131 -10.12 1.05 -3.30
C ARG A 131 -9.30 0.30 -4.34
N ASP A 132 -8.07 0.77 -4.59
CA ASP A 132 -7.20 0.22 -5.63
C ASP A 132 -6.39 -0.99 -5.14
N THR A 133 -6.15 -1.12 -3.84
CA THR A 133 -5.27 -2.14 -3.27
C THR A 133 -5.98 -3.18 -2.40
N GLY A 134 -7.17 -2.84 -1.88
CA GLY A 134 -7.86 -3.69 -0.92
C GLY A 134 -6.97 -4.11 0.25
N PRO A 135 -7.03 -5.40 0.68
CA PRO A 135 -6.21 -5.92 1.76
C PRO A 135 -4.69 -5.87 1.49
N ALA A 136 -4.26 -5.81 0.21
CA ALA A 136 -2.85 -5.67 -0.15
C ALA A 136 -2.27 -4.32 0.31
N GLY A 137 -3.11 -3.34 0.63
CA GLY A 137 -2.69 -2.06 1.19
C GLY A 137 -1.88 -2.20 2.48
N VAL A 138 -2.20 -3.20 3.32
CA VAL A 138 -1.43 -3.50 4.54
C VAL A 138 -0.02 -3.99 4.20
N ASP A 139 0.11 -4.91 3.22
CA ASP A 139 1.43 -5.40 2.74
C ASP A 139 2.26 -4.25 2.17
N ILE A 140 1.63 -3.36 1.41
CA ILE A 140 2.27 -2.17 0.83
C ILE A 140 2.79 -1.24 1.93
N CYS A 141 2.03 -1.04 3.00
CA CYS A 141 2.49 -0.26 4.15
C CYS A 141 3.75 -0.86 4.78
N ILE A 142 3.77 -2.18 4.99
CA ILE A 142 4.93 -2.87 5.59
C ILE A 142 6.14 -2.82 4.64
N LEU A 143 5.93 -3.07 3.35
CA LEU A 143 6.99 -3.01 2.33
C LEU A 143 7.60 -1.61 2.26
N SER A 144 6.77 -0.56 2.26
CA SER A 144 7.23 0.83 2.20
C SER A 144 8.11 1.22 3.40
N LEU A 145 7.78 0.72 4.61
CA LEU A 145 8.63 0.91 5.78
C LEU A 145 9.98 0.19 5.64
N ALA A 146 9.95 -1.05 5.15
CA ALA A 146 11.16 -1.85 4.97
C ALA A 146 12.07 -1.25 3.89
N ASP A 147 11.51 -0.81 2.78
CA ASP A 147 12.23 -0.19 1.67
C ASP A 147 12.89 1.12 2.10
N MET A 148 12.19 1.99 2.83
CA MET A 148 12.77 3.23 3.35
C MET A 148 13.94 2.98 4.28
N LEU A 149 13.83 2.01 5.21
CA LEU A 149 14.92 1.62 6.08
C LEU A 149 16.10 1.01 5.31
N ALA A 150 15.83 0.21 4.28
CA ALA A 150 16.88 -0.42 3.47
C ALA A 150 17.60 0.60 2.58
N THR A 151 16.85 1.54 1.99
CA THR A 151 17.39 2.55 1.07
C THR A 151 18.27 3.58 1.78
N TYR A 152 17.80 4.10 2.91
CA TYR A 152 18.47 5.22 3.59
C TYR A 152 19.36 4.77 4.75
N GLY A 153 19.06 3.63 5.38
CA GLY A 153 19.88 3.08 6.47
C GLY A 153 20.20 4.10 7.55
N ALA A 154 21.50 4.26 7.83
CA ALA A 154 22.00 5.19 8.84
C ALA A 154 21.86 6.69 8.46
N THR A 155 21.55 7.01 7.19
CA THR A 155 21.38 8.39 6.71
C THR A 155 19.93 8.86 6.79
N LEU A 156 18.99 7.99 7.20
CA LEU A 156 17.58 8.30 7.33
C LEU A 156 17.36 9.36 8.43
N GLN A 157 16.89 10.53 8.03
CA GLN A 157 16.57 11.59 8.97
C GLN A 157 15.35 11.24 9.80
N GLN A 158 15.41 11.56 11.09
CA GLN A 158 14.40 11.15 12.06
C GLN A 158 13.03 11.77 11.79
N ASP A 159 12.97 13.03 11.38
CA ASP A 159 11.75 13.74 11.04
C ASP A 159 11.08 13.17 9.77
N VAL A 160 11.85 12.88 8.74
CA VAL A 160 11.38 12.22 7.51
C VAL A 160 10.80 10.84 7.83
N TRP A 161 11.50 10.08 8.68
CA TRP A 161 11.02 8.77 9.14
C TRP A 161 9.74 8.87 9.97
N ALA A 162 9.69 9.81 10.93
CA ALA A 162 8.52 10.02 11.77
C ALA A 162 7.29 10.40 10.94
N HIS A 163 7.47 11.30 9.95
CA HIS A 163 6.39 11.67 9.03
C HIS A 163 5.90 10.48 8.21
N HIS A 164 6.80 9.67 7.65
CA HIS A 164 6.42 8.46 6.92
C HIS A 164 5.66 7.45 7.79
N LEU A 165 6.09 7.26 9.04
CA LEU A 165 5.36 6.45 10.01
C LEU A 165 3.97 6.99 10.32
N ASP A 166 3.78 8.31 10.37
CA ASP A 166 2.46 8.92 10.57
C ASP A 166 1.54 8.67 9.37
N VAL A 167 2.05 8.72 8.13
CA VAL A 167 1.30 8.31 6.94
C VAL A 167 0.85 6.86 7.04
N ILE A 168 1.78 5.95 7.36
CA ILE A 168 1.46 4.53 7.53
C ILE A 168 0.45 4.33 8.66
N ARG A 169 0.59 5.03 9.79
CA ARG A 169 -0.37 4.97 10.89
C ARG A 169 -1.77 5.38 10.43
N CYS A 170 -1.92 6.47 9.68
CA CYS A 170 -3.22 6.90 9.16
C CYS A 170 -3.87 5.84 8.24
N LEU A 171 -3.07 5.17 7.39
CA LEU A 171 -3.56 4.08 6.54
C LEU A 171 -4.02 2.87 7.38
N LEU A 172 -3.22 2.43 8.34
CA LEU A 172 -3.56 1.30 9.21
C LEU A 172 -4.76 1.59 10.12
N GLU A 173 -4.88 2.83 10.64
CA GLU A 173 -6.02 3.30 11.41
C GLU A 173 -7.31 3.24 10.58
N ALA A 174 -7.28 3.75 9.35
CA ALA A 174 -8.41 3.66 8.44
C ALA A 174 -8.82 2.20 8.17
N TRP A 175 -7.84 1.30 7.98
CA TRP A 175 -8.10 -0.11 7.69
C TRP A 175 -8.74 -0.86 8.86
N TRP A 176 -8.24 -0.70 10.07
CA TRP A 176 -8.70 -1.49 11.22
C TRP A 176 -9.73 -0.79 12.11
N GLU A 177 -9.73 0.54 12.16
CA GLU A 177 -10.61 1.27 13.09
C GLU A 177 -11.78 1.95 12.38
N HIS A 178 -11.61 2.35 11.10
CA HIS A 178 -12.61 3.10 10.34
C HIS A 178 -12.97 2.48 8.98
N PRO A 179 -13.06 1.14 8.83
CA PRO A 179 -13.23 0.51 7.51
C PRO A 179 -14.54 0.93 6.82
N VAL A 180 -15.62 1.09 7.56
CA VAL A 180 -16.93 1.48 7.02
C VAL A 180 -16.96 2.94 6.58
N GLU A 181 -16.26 3.80 7.29
CA GLU A 181 -16.29 5.25 7.05
C GLU A 181 -15.31 5.69 5.97
N GLN A 182 -14.13 5.06 5.92
CA GLN A 182 -13.00 5.54 5.11
C GLN A 182 -12.62 4.61 3.96
N ILE A 183 -13.01 3.33 3.99
CA ILE A 183 -12.59 2.35 2.99
C ILE A 183 -13.76 1.84 2.16
N SER A 184 -14.86 1.46 2.82
CA SER A 184 -16.03 0.88 2.17
C SER A 184 -17.31 1.49 2.72
N PRO A 185 -17.57 2.80 2.46
CA PRO A 185 -18.79 3.42 2.89
C PRO A 185 -20.01 2.71 2.26
N PRO A 186 -21.12 2.55 3.02
CA PRO A 186 -22.33 1.92 2.49
C PRO A 186 -22.86 2.74 1.31
N ALA A 187 -23.34 2.04 0.29
CA ALA A 187 -23.88 2.71 -0.88
C ALA A 187 -25.14 3.52 -0.50
N LEU A 188 -25.15 4.83 -0.76
CA LEU A 188 -26.32 5.71 -0.57
C LEU A 188 -27.42 5.44 -1.57
N ILE A 189 -27.05 4.94 -2.75
CA ILE A 189 -27.95 4.65 -3.86
C ILE A 189 -27.40 3.45 -4.62
N ASN A 190 -28.27 2.57 -5.08
CA ASN A 190 -27.88 1.47 -5.95
C ASN A 190 -27.99 1.84 -7.44
N GLY A 191 -27.50 0.97 -8.34
CA GLY A 191 -27.46 1.26 -9.77
C GLY A 191 -28.85 1.40 -10.40
N HIS A 192 -29.87 0.67 -9.91
CA HIS A 192 -31.23 0.78 -10.41
C HIS A 192 -31.91 2.10 -10.01
N GLU A 193 -31.75 2.49 -8.76
CA GLU A 193 -32.23 3.77 -8.25
C GLU A 193 -31.55 4.94 -8.99
N LEU A 194 -30.22 4.87 -9.19
CA LEU A 194 -29.48 5.91 -9.93
C LEU A 194 -29.94 6.03 -11.38
N MET A 195 -30.19 4.90 -12.06
CA MET A 195 -30.73 4.91 -13.43
C MET A 195 -32.14 5.52 -13.49
N ALA A 196 -32.99 5.20 -12.52
CA ALA A 196 -34.34 5.73 -12.46
C ALA A 196 -34.38 7.23 -12.15
N GLU A 197 -33.52 7.68 -11.22
CA GLU A 197 -33.48 9.11 -10.80
C GLU A 197 -32.93 10.02 -11.89
N LEU A 198 -31.93 9.54 -12.67
CA LEU A 198 -31.27 10.32 -13.71
C LEU A 198 -31.71 10.00 -15.13
N ASP A 199 -32.73 9.13 -15.31
CA ASP A 199 -33.19 8.64 -16.61
C ASP A 199 -32.05 8.16 -17.52
N LEU A 200 -31.14 7.35 -16.96
CA LEU A 200 -29.95 6.86 -17.65
C LEU A 200 -30.10 5.39 -18.06
N PRO A 201 -29.66 5.00 -19.26
CA PRO A 201 -29.61 3.60 -19.65
C PRO A 201 -28.54 2.84 -18.89
N PRO A 202 -28.67 1.50 -18.74
CA PRO A 202 -27.63 0.67 -18.14
C PRO A 202 -26.34 0.75 -18.97
N GLY A 203 -25.20 0.91 -18.25
CA GLY A 203 -23.90 1.02 -18.91
C GLY A 203 -22.76 1.41 -17.96
N PRO A 204 -21.51 1.49 -18.46
CA PRO A 204 -20.32 1.81 -17.67
C PRO A 204 -20.38 3.17 -16.94
N LEU A 205 -21.24 4.09 -17.41
CA LEU A 205 -21.45 5.40 -16.77
C LEU A 205 -22.01 5.24 -15.36
N ILE A 206 -22.95 4.32 -15.17
CA ILE A 206 -23.57 4.06 -13.86
C ILE A 206 -22.50 3.64 -12.84
N GLY A 207 -21.59 2.73 -13.21
CA GLY A 207 -20.49 2.32 -12.34
C GLY A 207 -19.59 3.49 -11.95
N ARG A 208 -19.27 4.38 -12.90
CA ARG A 208 -18.44 5.58 -12.62
C ARG A 208 -19.14 6.57 -11.70
N LEU A 209 -20.46 6.77 -11.87
CA LEU A 209 -21.23 7.66 -11.01
C LEU A 209 -21.35 7.11 -9.59
N LEU A 210 -21.64 5.80 -9.44
CA LEU A 210 -21.67 5.15 -8.13
C LEU A 210 -20.32 5.25 -7.42
N GLU A 211 -19.21 5.08 -8.15
CA GLU A 211 -17.87 5.24 -7.60
C GLU A 211 -17.60 6.70 -7.18
N ALA A 212 -17.99 7.66 -7.98
CA ALA A 212 -17.86 9.09 -7.63
C ALA A 212 -18.65 9.44 -6.36
N ILE A 213 -19.84 8.85 -6.18
CA ILE A 213 -20.68 9.02 -4.99
C ILE A 213 -19.96 8.43 -3.77
N ARG A 214 -19.44 7.20 -3.87
CA ARG A 214 -18.68 6.57 -2.78
C ARG A 214 -17.43 7.37 -2.39
N GLU A 215 -16.69 7.85 -3.39
CA GLU A 215 -15.54 8.70 -3.15
C GLU A 215 -15.91 10.01 -2.45
N ALA A 216 -17.06 10.59 -2.78
CA ALA A 216 -17.58 11.79 -2.12
C ALA A 216 -18.03 11.54 -0.67
N GLN A 217 -18.50 10.31 -0.36
CA GLN A 217 -18.86 9.92 1.01
C GLN A 217 -17.64 9.74 1.93
N ALA A 218 -16.49 9.37 1.36
CA ALA A 218 -15.25 9.16 2.12
C ALA A 218 -14.51 10.47 2.47
N VAL A 219 -15.08 11.63 2.19
CA VAL A 219 -14.47 12.98 2.43
C VAL A 219 -14.83 13.57 3.78
#